data_d9b01636a2fc4b1020e0160ec98285b2
#
_entry.id   d9b01636a2fc4b1020e0160ec98285b2
#
_cell.length_a   1.000
_cell.length_b   1.000
_cell.length_c   1.000
_cell.angle_alpha   90.00
_cell.angle_beta   90.00
_cell.angle_gamma   90.00
#
_symmetry.space_group_name_H-M   'P 1'
#
loop_
_entity.id
_entity.type
_entity.pdbx_description
1 polymer ?
#
loop_
_entity_poly.entity_id
_entity_poly.type
_entity_poly.pdbx_seq_one_letter_code
_entity_poly.pdbx_strand_id
1 'polypeptide(L)'
;MMDLAAAVPELVIRHPRVRAVRLTGSRAAGRAHDFSDWDFLVETEDFAPVAQALAELVAPLGPLAEQWDPYASHACYMLMLRGPVKVDLIFPDERREWSPPWHPSAETLVAIDRHFWDWIMWLEQKRSGGQKDVLATSLGHMYELMLRPMGAESQPEFVAEAVDVYLDLRDKLERSFGVSVPRELEDEVRPAVLSRESPRG
;
A
#
# COMPACT_ATOMS: atom_id res chain seq x y z
N MET A 1 20.32 3.58 -8.48
CA MET A 1 18.87 3.25 -8.23
C MET A 1 18.65 1.86 -8.79
N MET A 2 18.03 0.96 -8.04
CA MET A 2 17.73 -0.41 -8.47
C MET A 2 16.72 -0.38 -9.63
N ASP A 3 16.96 -1.16 -10.67
CA ASP A 3 15.97 -1.35 -11.76
C ASP A 3 14.93 -2.38 -11.30
N LEU A 4 13.80 -1.91 -10.82
CA LEU A 4 12.72 -2.76 -10.32
C LEU A 4 12.06 -3.58 -11.45
N ALA A 5 12.09 -3.10 -12.70
CA ALA A 5 11.55 -3.87 -13.82
C ALA A 5 12.30 -5.19 -14.04
N ALA A 6 13.59 -5.21 -13.72
CA ALA A 6 14.41 -6.42 -13.77
C ALA A 6 14.46 -7.15 -12.42
N ALA A 7 14.71 -6.42 -11.33
CA ALA A 7 14.97 -7.01 -10.02
C ALA A 7 13.79 -7.80 -9.46
N VAL A 8 12.56 -7.29 -9.57
CA VAL A 8 11.37 -7.97 -9.03
C VAL A 8 11.11 -9.31 -9.74
N PRO A 9 11.06 -9.37 -11.09
CA PRO A 9 10.96 -10.66 -11.79
C PRO A 9 12.09 -11.64 -11.46
N GLU A 10 13.34 -11.16 -11.40
CA GLU A 10 14.49 -12.02 -11.07
C GLU A 10 14.39 -12.67 -9.68
N LEU A 11 13.84 -11.96 -8.71
CA LEU A 11 13.68 -12.48 -7.35
C LEU A 11 12.52 -13.47 -7.27
N VAL A 12 11.34 -13.08 -7.77
CA VAL A 12 10.12 -13.85 -7.60
C VAL A 12 10.14 -15.14 -8.43
N ILE A 13 10.73 -15.12 -9.64
CA ILE A 13 10.84 -16.31 -10.50
C ILE A 13 11.76 -17.40 -9.91
N ARG A 14 12.55 -17.13 -8.89
CA ARG A 14 13.38 -18.14 -8.22
C ARG A 14 12.56 -19.21 -7.51
N HIS A 15 11.31 -18.89 -7.17
CA HIS A 15 10.44 -19.91 -6.59
C HIS A 15 9.99 -20.92 -7.64
N PRO A 16 10.16 -22.23 -7.41
CA PRO A 16 9.95 -23.28 -8.45
C PRO A 16 8.50 -23.42 -8.91
N ARG A 17 7.55 -22.85 -8.18
CA ARG A 17 6.11 -22.82 -8.53
C ARG A 17 5.67 -21.53 -9.22
N VAL A 18 6.57 -20.59 -9.47
CA VAL A 18 6.29 -19.39 -10.25
C VAL A 18 6.59 -19.70 -11.72
N ARG A 19 5.61 -19.47 -12.59
CA ARG A 19 5.73 -19.70 -14.04
C ARG A 19 6.20 -18.46 -14.77
N ALA A 20 5.65 -17.30 -14.38
CA ALA A 20 5.96 -16.02 -15.02
C ALA A 20 5.75 -14.85 -14.04
N VAL A 21 6.54 -13.79 -14.25
CA VAL A 21 6.36 -12.49 -13.62
C VAL A 21 6.44 -11.43 -14.70
N ARG A 22 5.41 -10.58 -14.83
CA ARG A 22 5.34 -9.59 -15.91
C ARG A 22 4.94 -8.23 -15.36
N LEU A 23 5.72 -7.20 -15.71
CA LEU A 23 5.32 -5.82 -15.46
C LEU A 23 4.03 -5.50 -16.21
N THR A 24 3.10 -4.82 -15.54
CA THR A 24 1.80 -4.40 -16.07
C THR A 24 1.49 -2.95 -15.70
N GLY A 25 0.24 -2.53 -15.82
CA GLY A 25 -0.24 -1.22 -15.39
C GLY A 25 0.33 -0.04 -16.19
N SER A 26 0.41 1.10 -15.53
CA SER A 26 0.81 2.37 -16.16
C SER A 26 2.26 2.36 -16.66
N ARG A 27 3.16 1.68 -15.94
CA ARG A 27 4.59 1.58 -16.29
C ARG A 27 4.80 0.73 -17.53
N ALA A 28 4.14 -0.41 -17.63
CA ALA A 28 4.19 -1.25 -18.84
C ALA A 28 3.60 -0.53 -20.06
N ALA A 29 2.61 0.32 -19.85
CA ALA A 29 1.95 1.09 -20.90
C ALA A 29 2.68 2.40 -21.30
N GLY A 30 3.82 2.72 -20.70
CA GLY A 30 4.56 3.96 -20.93
C GLY A 30 3.84 5.22 -20.48
N ARG A 31 2.88 5.11 -19.54
CA ARG A 31 2.07 6.22 -19.00
C ARG A 31 2.34 6.50 -17.52
N ALA A 32 3.48 6.05 -17.02
CA ALA A 32 3.86 6.23 -15.62
C ALA A 32 4.16 7.69 -15.30
N HIS A 33 3.87 8.09 -14.07
CA HIS A 33 4.28 9.33 -13.43
C HIS A 33 4.96 9.04 -12.09
N ASP A 34 5.43 10.05 -11.38
CA ASP A 34 6.26 9.91 -10.17
C ASP A 34 5.68 8.96 -9.10
N PHE A 35 4.35 8.95 -8.93
CA PHE A 35 3.65 8.10 -7.96
C PHE A 35 3.03 6.83 -8.57
N SER A 36 3.36 6.51 -9.82
CA SER A 36 2.85 5.27 -10.41
C SER A 36 3.44 4.05 -9.73
N ASP A 37 2.58 3.11 -9.34
CA ASP A 37 2.96 1.84 -8.76
C ASP A 37 3.77 0.99 -9.74
N TRP A 38 4.48 0.01 -9.22
CA TRP A 38 5.11 -1.06 -9.98
C TRP A 38 4.24 -2.30 -9.87
N ASP A 39 3.35 -2.49 -10.84
CA ASP A 39 2.41 -3.61 -10.89
C ASP A 39 3.03 -4.82 -11.60
N PHE A 40 3.12 -5.97 -10.93
CA PHE A 40 3.60 -7.21 -11.54
C PHE A 40 2.54 -8.30 -11.45
N LEU A 41 2.15 -8.84 -12.60
CA LEU A 41 1.35 -10.07 -12.66
C LEU A 41 2.25 -11.27 -12.40
N VAL A 42 1.87 -12.10 -11.43
CA VAL A 42 2.56 -13.32 -11.05
C VAL A 42 1.68 -14.51 -11.36
N GLU A 43 2.16 -15.39 -12.25
CA GLU A 43 1.51 -16.66 -12.58
C GLU A 43 2.19 -17.79 -11.83
N THR A 44 1.39 -18.60 -11.14
CA THR A 44 1.88 -19.70 -10.30
C THR A 44 1.29 -21.04 -10.74
N GLU A 45 2.01 -22.13 -10.47
CA GLU A 45 1.46 -23.50 -10.56
C GLU A 45 0.71 -23.89 -9.28
N ASP A 46 1.20 -23.40 -8.15
CA ASP A 46 0.65 -23.62 -6.83
C ASP A 46 0.90 -22.35 -6.00
N PHE A 47 -0.16 -21.65 -5.67
CA PHE A 47 -0.10 -20.36 -5.00
C PHE A 47 0.36 -20.46 -3.54
N ALA A 48 -0.12 -21.46 -2.80
CA ALA A 48 0.09 -21.49 -1.35
C ALA A 48 1.58 -21.51 -0.94
N PRO A 49 2.46 -22.33 -1.51
CA PRO A 49 3.89 -22.28 -1.18
C PRO A 49 4.57 -20.98 -1.67
N VAL A 50 4.13 -20.39 -2.78
CA VAL A 50 4.65 -19.10 -3.24
C VAL A 50 4.28 -18.00 -2.24
N ALA A 51 3.01 -17.95 -1.81
CA ALA A 51 2.53 -16.96 -0.85
C ALA A 51 3.29 -17.03 0.50
N GLN A 52 3.68 -18.22 0.93
CA GLN A 52 4.48 -18.41 2.16
C GLN A 52 5.94 -17.92 2.00
N ALA A 53 6.48 -17.99 0.79
CA ALA A 53 7.88 -17.64 0.53
C ALA A 53 8.07 -16.15 0.15
N LEU A 54 7.00 -15.39 -0.13
CA LEU A 54 7.11 -14.04 -0.70
C LEU A 54 7.98 -13.11 0.13
N ALA A 55 7.78 -13.06 1.44
CA ALA A 55 8.57 -12.20 2.32
C ALA A 55 10.09 -12.44 2.17
N GLU A 56 10.49 -13.72 2.11
CA GLU A 56 11.90 -14.11 1.92
C GLU A 56 12.39 -13.77 0.51
N LEU A 57 11.57 -14.02 -0.52
CA LEU A 57 11.92 -13.75 -1.91
C LEU A 57 12.17 -12.26 -2.16
N VAL A 58 11.34 -11.39 -1.57
CA VAL A 58 11.42 -9.94 -1.79
C VAL A 58 12.32 -9.22 -0.78
N ALA A 59 12.78 -9.87 0.28
CA ALA A 59 13.65 -9.29 1.30
C ALA A 59 14.88 -8.55 0.72
N PRO A 60 15.53 -9.01 -0.38
CA PRO A 60 16.64 -8.28 -0.99
C PRO A 60 16.27 -6.88 -1.53
N LEU A 61 14.98 -6.58 -1.74
CA LEU A 61 14.52 -5.24 -2.12
C LEU A 61 14.54 -4.25 -0.94
N GLY A 62 14.67 -4.74 0.29
CA GLY A 62 14.68 -3.94 1.52
C GLY A 62 13.36 -3.22 1.80
N PRO A 63 12.20 -3.91 1.79
CA PRO A 63 10.92 -3.25 2.00
C PRO A 63 10.84 -2.63 3.41
N LEU A 64 10.28 -1.42 3.48
CA LEU A 64 9.92 -0.76 4.75
C LEU A 64 8.65 -1.35 5.33
N ALA A 65 7.74 -1.78 4.45
CA ALA A 65 6.54 -2.49 4.80
C ALA A 65 6.17 -3.49 3.69
N GLU A 66 5.58 -4.60 4.10
CA GLU A 66 5.06 -5.62 3.21
C GLU A 66 3.83 -6.26 3.85
N GLN A 67 2.80 -6.51 3.05
CA GLN A 67 1.61 -7.20 3.51
C GLN A 67 0.68 -7.58 2.35
N TRP A 68 -0.26 -8.49 2.62
CA TRP A 68 -1.37 -8.74 1.72
C TRP A 68 -2.38 -7.60 1.79
N ASP A 69 -2.88 -7.18 0.62
CA ASP A 69 -4.00 -6.23 0.55
C ASP A 69 -5.30 -6.92 1.02
N PRO A 70 -5.90 -6.46 2.14
CA PRO A 70 -7.12 -7.04 2.66
C PRO A 70 -8.37 -6.60 1.89
N TYR A 71 -8.25 -5.59 1.01
CA TYR A 71 -9.36 -4.98 0.28
C TYR A 71 -9.41 -5.37 -1.19
N ALA A 72 -8.36 -5.96 -1.75
CA ALA A 72 -8.36 -6.43 -3.12
C ALA A 72 -9.18 -7.72 -3.28
N SER A 73 -9.94 -7.83 -4.36
CA SER A 73 -10.74 -9.03 -4.68
C SER A 73 -9.88 -10.20 -5.17
N HIS A 74 -8.65 -9.95 -5.56
CA HIS A 74 -7.62 -10.92 -5.93
C HIS A 74 -6.48 -10.87 -4.90
N ALA A 75 -5.65 -11.90 -4.87
CA ALA A 75 -4.48 -11.86 -4.01
C ALA A 75 -3.48 -10.82 -4.55
N CYS A 76 -3.14 -9.85 -3.71
CA CYS A 76 -2.16 -8.80 -4.01
C CYS A 76 -1.22 -8.65 -2.82
N TYR A 77 0.09 -8.85 -3.03
CA TYR A 77 1.10 -8.64 -2.01
C TYR A 77 1.80 -7.31 -2.26
N MET A 78 1.60 -6.38 -1.33
CA MET A 78 2.08 -5.00 -1.42
C MET A 78 3.44 -4.86 -0.76
N LEU A 79 4.34 -4.12 -1.40
CA LEU A 79 5.63 -3.71 -0.84
C LEU A 79 5.75 -2.20 -0.89
N MET A 80 6.21 -1.61 0.20
CA MET A 80 6.61 -0.22 0.26
C MET A 80 8.12 -0.13 0.42
N LEU A 81 8.77 0.50 -0.54
CA LEU A 81 10.22 0.66 -0.58
C LEU A 81 10.62 2.12 -0.33
N ARG A 82 11.89 2.36 0.00
CA ARG A 82 12.43 3.72 0.12
C ARG A 82 12.30 4.52 -1.17
N GLY A 83 12.07 5.82 -1.01
CA GLY A 83 12.00 6.75 -2.12
C GLY A 83 10.62 7.16 -2.63
N PRO A 84 9.58 7.20 -1.83
CA PRO A 84 8.58 6.20 -1.47
C PRO A 84 8.06 5.51 -2.74
N VAL A 85 8.34 4.24 -2.89
CA VAL A 85 8.02 3.44 -4.07
C VAL A 85 7.11 2.28 -3.65
N LYS A 86 5.99 2.13 -4.37
CA LYS A 86 5.06 1.02 -4.18
C LYS A 86 5.26 -0.06 -5.24
N VAL A 87 5.25 -1.32 -4.81
CA VAL A 87 5.29 -2.50 -5.68
C VAL A 87 4.15 -3.44 -5.32
N ASP A 88 3.36 -3.84 -6.30
CA ASP A 88 2.26 -4.77 -6.17
C ASP A 88 2.56 -6.07 -6.92
N LEU A 89 2.59 -7.18 -6.20
CA LEU A 89 2.64 -8.52 -6.77
C LEU A 89 1.21 -9.06 -6.84
N ILE A 90 0.65 -9.09 -8.03
CA ILE A 90 -0.75 -9.38 -8.32
C ILE A 90 -0.88 -10.81 -8.82
N PHE A 91 -1.71 -11.60 -8.14
CA PHE A 91 -2.03 -12.99 -8.49
C PHE A 91 -3.47 -13.03 -9.03
N PRO A 92 -3.68 -12.83 -10.34
CA PRO A 92 -5.00 -12.55 -10.90
C PRO A 92 -5.99 -13.73 -10.78
N ASP A 93 -5.46 -14.96 -10.77
CA ASP A 93 -6.27 -16.18 -10.69
C ASP A 93 -6.57 -16.61 -9.24
N GLU A 94 -5.93 -15.95 -8.26
CA GLU A 94 -6.07 -16.26 -6.85
C GLU A 94 -7.01 -15.27 -6.15
N ARG A 95 -7.92 -15.80 -5.33
CA ARG A 95 -8.85 -15.00 -4.55
C ARG A 95 -8.42 -14.96 -3.11
N ARG A 96 -8.65 -13.81 -2.49
CA ARG A 96 -8.56 -13.69 -1.04
C ARG A 96 -9.91 -13.31 -0.46
N GLU A 97 -10.13 -13.74 0.77
CA GLU A 97 -11.28 -13.28 1.52
C GLU A 97 -11.14 -11.80 1.83
N TRP A 98 -12.19 -11.04 1.58
CA TRP A 98 -12.23 -9.62 1.88
C TRP A 98 -12.50 -9.44 3.37
N SER A 99 -11.66 -8.68 4.09
CA SER A 99 -11.66 -8.61 5.55
C SER A 99 -11.87 -7.21 6.15
N PRO A 100 -12.49 -6.24 5.49
CA PRO A 100 -12.80 -4.96 6.11
C PRO A 100 -14.09 -5.03 6.96
N PRO A 101 -14.30 -4.05 7.85
CA PRO A 101 -13.36 -2.98 8.18
C PRO A 101 -12.23 -3.47 9.07
N TRP A 102 -11.11 -2.71 9.09
CA TRP A 102 -10.07 -2.94 10.07
C TRP A 102 -10.58 -2.72 11.50
N HIS A 103 -10.31 -3.65 12.41
CA HIS A 103 -10.60 -3.53 13.83
C HIS A 103 -9.29 -3.21 14.58
N PRO A 104 -9.11 -1.98 15.11
CA PRO A 104 -7.91 -1.59 15.81
C PRO A 104 -7.70 -2.43 17.08
N SER A 105 -6.50 -2.97 17.22
CA SER A 105 -6.03 -3.70 18.40
C SER A 105 -4.51 -3.59 18.51
N ALA A 106 -3.92 -4.07 19.58
CA ALA A 106 -2.47 -4.14 19.73
C ALA A 106 -1.80 -4.94 18.59
N GLU A 107 -2.47 -5.99 18.11
CA GLU A 107 -1.94 -6.87 17.05
C GLU A 107 -2.11 -6.29 15.65
N THR A 108 -3.17 -5.49 15.41
CA THR A 108 -3.51 -5.01 14.07
C THR A 108 -2.97 -3.63 13.75
N LEU A 109 -2.57 -2.82 14.74
CA LEU A 109 -2.24 -1.40 14.54
C LEU A 109 -1.07 -1.19 13.56
N VAL A 110 -0.07 -2.06 13.56
CA VAL A 110 1.05 -2.00 12.61
C VAL A 110 0.58 -2.30 11.18
N ALA A 111 -0.32 -3.27 10.99
CA ALA A 111 -0.87 -3.60 9.67
C ALA A 111 -1.78 -2.48 9.15
N ILE A 112 -2.55 -1.84 10.04
CA ILE A 112 -3.35 -0.65 9.71
C ILE A 112 -2.45 0.50 9.25
N ASP A 113 -1.35 0.76 9.97
CA ASP A 113 -0.39 1.81 9.60
C ASP A 113 0.22 1.59 8.23
N ARG A 114 0.69 0.37 7.96
CA ARG A 114 1.25 0.01 6.65
C ARG A 114 0.26 0.21 5.52
N HIS A 115 -1.00 -0.20 5.73
CA HIS A 115 -2.04 -0.05 4.73
C HIS A 115 -2.50 1.39 4.58
N PHE A 116 -2.51 2.17 5.66
CA PHE A 116 -2.82 3.60 5.60
C PHE A 116 -1.84 4.35 4.69
N TRP A 117 -0.53 4.18 4.89
CA TRP A 117 0.49 4.86 4.09
C TRP A 117 0.52 4.38 2.63
N ASP A 118 0.26 3.10 2.39
CA ASP A 118 0.04 2.56 1.05
C ASP A 118 -1.15 3.25 0.37
N TRP A 119 -2.28 3.35 1.06
CA TRP A 119 -3.48 4.00 0.53
C TRP A 119 -3.29 5.50 0.30
N ILE A 120 -2.58 6.20 1.17
CA ILE A 120 -2.20 7.61 0.99
C ILE A 120 -1.38 7.80 -0.30
N MET A 121 -0.42 6.92 -0.58
CA MET A 121 0.32 6.98 -1.85
C MET A 121 -0.59 6.76 -3.06
N TRP A 122 -1.49 5.80 -2.98
CA TRP A 122 -2.46 5.55 -4.04
C TRP A 122 -3.41 6.75 -4.26
N LEU A 123 -3.89 7.38 -3.19
CA LEU A 123 -4.69 8.62 -3.28
C LEU A 123 -3.91 9.74 -3.95
N GLU A 124 -2.64 9.93 -3.61
CA GLU A 124 -1.77 10.91 -4.24
C GLU A 124 -1.55 10.61 -5.74
N GLN A 125 -1.42 9.35 -6.10
CA GLN A 125 -1.39 8.93 -7.50
C GLN A 125 -2.66 9.37 -8.25
N LYS A 126 -3.86 9.14 -7.67
CA LYS A 126 -5.14 9.55 -8.27
C LYS A 126 -5.27 11.06 -8.37
N ARG A 127 -4.84 11.79 -7.34
CA ARG A 127 -4.80 13.26 -7.32
C ARG A 127 -3.90 13.81 -8.41
N SER A 128 -2.68 13.30 -8.51
CA SER A 128 -1.68 13.70 -9.53
C SER A 128 -2.15 13.36 -10.95
N GLY A 129 -2.92 12.29 -11.12
CA GLY A 129 -3.55 11.90 -12.38
C GLY A 129 -4.85 12.65 -12.72
N GLY A 130 -5.28 13.62 -11.90
CA GLY A 130 -6.48 14.43 -12.13
C GLY A 130 -7.80 13.67 -11.94
N GLN A 131 -7.80 12.51 -11.28
CA GLN A 131 -8.96 11.62 -11.11
C GLN A 131 -9.78 12.02 -9.85
N LYS A 132 -10.41 13.20 -9.87
CA LYS A 132 -11.09 13.78 -8.71
C LYS A 132 -12.24 12.93 -8.16
N ASP A 133 -13.05 12.33 -9.03
CA ASP A 133 -14.19 11.50 -8.59
C ASP A 133 -13.71 10.21 -7.92
N VAL A 134 -12.63 9.61 -8.43
CA VAL A 134 -11.99 8.45 -7.82
C VAL A 134 -11.41 8.81 -6.46
N LEU A 135 -10.77 9.99 -6.34
CA LEU A 135 -10.20 10.49 -5.09
C LEU A 135 -11.27 10.63 -4.00
N ALA A 136 -12.39 11.31 -4.30
CA ALA A 136 -13.47 11.52 -3.33
C ALA A 136 -14.10 10.20 -2.87
N THR A 137 -14.38 9.28 -3.81
CA THR A 137 -14.91 7.95 -3.49
C THR A 137 -13.95 7.17 -2.61
N SER A 138 -12.65 7.25 -2.88
CA SER A 138 -11.64 6.48 -2.15
C SER A 138 -11.36 7.04 -0.76
N LEU A 139 -11.44 8.36 -0.57
CA LEU A 139 -11.44 8.96 0.78
C LEU A 139 -12.63 8.49 1.61
N GLY A 140 -13.82 8.38 0.98
CA GLY A 140 -15.00 7.79 1.62
C GLY A 140 -14.78 6.34 2.04
N HIS A 141 -14.20 5.51 1.18
CA HIS A 141 -13.87 4.12 1.52
C HIS A 141 -12.81 4.05 2.65
N MET A 142 -11.77 4.87 2.60
CA MET A 142 -10.77 4.95 3.68
C MET A 142 -11.42 5.32 5.02
N TYR A 143 -12.34 6.28 5.00
CA TYR A 143 -13.10 6.65 6.19
C TYR A 143 -13.89 5.46 6.74
N GLU A 144 -14.74 4.85 5.91
CA GLU A 144 -15.63 3.76 6.33
C GLU A 144 -14.88 2.51 6.82
N LEU A 145 -13.80 2.15 6.13
CA LEU A 145 -13.10 0.88 6.35
C LEU A 145 -11.95 0.99 7.35
N MET A 146 -11.41 2.18 7.58
CA MET A 146 -10.22 2.37 8.41
C MET A 146 -10.38 3.48 9.46
N LEU A 147 -10.63 4.74 9.06
CA LEU A 147 -10.60 5.86 9.99
C LEU A 147 -11.77 5.84 10.98
N ARG A 148 -12.98 5.52 10.53
CA ARG A 148 -14.16 5.40 11.41
C ARG A 148 -14.01 4.26 12.43
N PRO A 149 -13.56 3.06 12.08
CA PRO A 149 -13.24 2.01 13.07
C PRO A 149 -12.15 2.42 14.08
N MET A 150 -11.21 3.30 13.68
CA MET A 150 -10.21 3.87 14.58
C MET A 150 -10.77 4.97 15.51
N GLY A 151 -11.97 5.50 15.23
CA GLY A 151 -12.65 6.51 16.03
C GLY A 151 -12.77 7.88 15.37
N ALA A 152 -12.58 8.03 14.05
CA ALA A 152 -12.84 9.29 13.36
C ALA A 152 -14.34 9.62 13.37
N GLU A 153 -14.67 10.88 13.69
CA GLU A 153 -16.06 11.36 13.78
C GLU A 153 -16.64 11.80 12.43
N SER A 154 -15.77 12.24 11.49
CA SER A 154 -16.16 12.74 10.19
C SER A 154 -15.20 12.25 9.09
N GLN A 155 -15.73 12.16 7.88
CA GLN A 155 -14.95 11.85 6.69
C GLN A 155 -14.06 13.03 6.31
N PRO A 156 -12.74 12.82 6.07
CA PRO A 156 -11.85 13.87 5.58
C PRO A 156 -12.19 14.23 4.13
N GLU A 157 -12.06 15.52 3.80
CA GLU A 157 -12.30 16.04 2.45
C GLU A 157 -11.04 15.99 1.58
N PHE A 158 -9.85 16.01 2.21
CA PHE A 158 -8.55 16.10 1.53
C PHE A 158 -7.58 15.05 2.09
N VAL A 159 -6.56 14.73 1.30
CA VAL A 159 -5.51 13.76 1.69
C VAL A 159 -4.75 14.25 2.93
N ALA A 160 -4.39 15.54 3.01
CA ALA A 160 -3.72 16.10 4.18
C ALA A 160 -4.56 15.97 5.46
N GLU A 161 -5.85 16.26 5.39
CA GLU A 161 -6.77 16.07 6.51
C GLU A 161 -6.85 14.60 6.94
N ALA A 162 -6.91 13.67 5.97
CA ALA A 162 -6.89 12.24 6.28
C ALA A 162 -5.62 11.84 7.03
N VAL A 163 -4.47 12.41 6.66
CA VAL A 163 -3.19 12.18 7.35
C VAL A 163 -3.25 12.73 8.78
N ASP A 164 -3.71 13.95 8.98
CA ASP A 164 -3.78 14.56 10.32
C ASP A 164 -4.74 13.78 11.25
N VAL A 165 -5.92 13.43 10.74
CA VAL A 165 -6.90 12.60 11.46
C VAL A 165 -6.29 11.24 11.85
N TYR A 166 -5.64 10.58 10.90
CA TYR A 166 -5.02 9.29 11.14
C TYR A 166 -3.94 9.37 12.23
N LEU A 167 -3.04 10.36 12.16
CA LEU A 167 -1.95 10.52 13.12
C LEU A 167 -2.46 10.71 14.55
N ASP A 168 -3.48 11.55 14.72
CA ASP A 168 -4.13 11.79 16.01
C ASP A 168 -4.77 10.50 16.57
N LEU A 169 -5.45 9.73 15.72
CA LEU A 169 -6.08 8.47 16.11
C LEU A 169 -5.04 7.40 16.45
N ARG A 170 -4.01 7.24 15.62
CA ARG A 170 -2.92 6.31 15.87
C ARG A 170 -2.26 6.58 17.21
N ASP A 171 -1.91 7.84 17.49
CA ASP A 171 -1.25 8.22 18.75
C ASP A 171 -2.13 7.94 19.98
N LYS A 172 -3.45 8.08 19.85
CA LYS A 172 -4.41 7.71 20.91
C LYS A 172 -4.46 6.18 21.11
N LEU A 173 -4.49 5.43 20.00
CA LEU A 173 -4.55 3.97 20.03
C LEU A 173 -3.24 3.36 20.54
N GLU A 174 -2.07 3.90 20.15
CA GLU A 174 -0.77 3.48 20.69
C GLU A 174 -0.73 3.60 22.21
N ARG A 175 -1.17 4.75 22.75
CA ARG A 175 -1.26 4.94 24.21
C ARG A 175 -2.25 3.99 24.86
N SER A 176 -3.41 3.77 24.23
CA SER A 176 -4.45 2.90 24.76
C SER A 176 -4.04 1.43 24.81
N PHE A 177 -3.33 0.96 23.77
CA PHE A 177 -2.91 -0.44 23.66
C PHE A 177 -1.53 -0.69 24.26
N GLY A 178 -0.76 0.35 24.59
CA GLY A 178 0.61 0.22 25.09
C GLY A 178 1.58 -0.31 24.05
N VAL A 179 1.37 0.00 22.77
CA VAL A 179 2.20 -0.41 21.63
C VAL A 179 2.78 0.81 20.92
N SER A 180 3.78 0.60 20.07
CA SER A 180 4.34 1.63 19.22
C SER A 180 4.44 1.14 17.79
N VAL A 181 3.99 1.96 16.83
CA VAL A 181 4.09 1.69 15.40
C VAL A 181 5.41 2.25 14.88
N PRO A 182 6.17 1.52 14.04
CA PRO A 182 7.36 2.04 13.38
C PRO A 182 7.07 3.29 12.55
N ARG A 183 7.99 4.26 12.51
CA ARG A 183 7.80 5.56 11.82
C ARG A 183 8.50 5.65 10.47
N GLU A 184 9.28 4.65 10.09
CA GLU A 184 10.09 4.68 8.88
C GLU A 184 9.25 4.88 7.63
N LEU A 185 8.04 4.31 7.57
CA LEU A 185 7.14 4.48 6.44
C LEU A 185 6.50 5.87 6.41
N GLU A 186 6.08 6.39 7.58
CA GLU A 186 5.63 7.78 7.73
C GLU A 186 6.69 8.77 7.27
N ASP A 187 7.93 8.59 7.73
CA ASP A 187 9.05 9.49 7.42
C ASP A 187 9.37 9.54 5.91
N GLU A 188 9.13 8.47 5.18
CA GLU A 188 9.31 8.42 3.72
C GLU A 188 8.10 8.97 2.96
N VAL A 189 6.88 8.59 3.32
CA VAL A 189 5.68 8.89 2.54
C VAL A 189 5.15 10.29 2.82
N ARG A 190 5.04 10.69 4.08
CA ARG A 190 4.42 11.96 4.49
C ARG A 190 5.04 13.19 3.83
N PRO A 191 6.38 13.39 3.78
CA PRO A 191 6.97 14.53 3.11
C PRO A 191 6.72 14.54 1.60
N ALA A 192 6.70 13.36 0.96
CA ALA A 192 6.49 13.24 -0.48
C ALA A 192 5.06 13.65 -0.90
N VAL A 193 4.06 13.37 -0.05
CA VAL A 193 2.66 13.68 -0.30
C VAL A 193 2.36 15.14 0.05
N LEU A 194 2.72 15.60 1.27
CA LEU A 194 2.33 16.92 1.76
C LEU A 194 3.11 18.08 1.12
N SER A 195 4.34 17.86 0.64
CA SER A 195 5.12 18.92 -0.02
C SER A 195 4.46 19.49 -1.29
N ARG A 196 3.45 18.81 -1.84
CA ARG A 196 2.75 19.18 -3.09
C ARG A 196 1.37 19.82 -2.86
N GLU A 197 0.87 19.85 -1.64
CA GLU A 197 -0.38 20.49 -1.29
C GLU A 197 -0.26 22.03 -1.06
N SER A 198 0.96 22.57 -1.00
CA SER A 198 1.13 24.03 -0.95
C SER A 198 0.64 24.62 -2.28
N PRO A 199 -0.40 25.49 -2.28
CA PRO A 199 -0.83 26.17 -3.49
C PRO A 199 0.36 26.98 -3.99
N ARG A 200 0.79 26.73 -5.22
CA ARG A 200 1.60 27.73 -5.94
C ARG A 200 0.73 28.95 -6.08
N GLY A 201 1.03 29.96 -5.25
CA GLY A 201 0.39 31.27 -5.26
C GLY A 201 0.49 31.96 -6.64
#